data_7da832f5276007864832d91aaba91157
#
_entry.id   7da832f5276007864832d91aaba91157
#
_cell.length_a   1.000
_cell.length_b   1.000
_cell.length_c   1.000
_cell.angle_alpha   90.00
_cell.angle_beta   90.00
_cell.angle_gamma   90.00
#
_symmetry.space_group_name_H-M   'P 1'
#
loop_
_entity.id
_entity.type
_entity.pdbx_description
1 polymer ?
#
loop_
_entity_poly.entity_id
_entity_poly.type
_entity_poly.pdbx_seq_one_letter_code
_entity_poly.pdbx_strand_id
1 'polypeptide(L)'
;MSEVILSVTDLKKSYDDVLAVDGLDFEIEKGECFGLLGPNGAGKSTTLAMLEGMEDPTQGSVRYYDAPLPADYQSRVGIQFQATALQDFLTPFDNLKLFSSFYDDPIPMDQLIEQFRLKEFLHRDSRRLSGGQRQRLLLALALVHNPEIVFLDEPTTGLDPRSRRDLWDVVSDLKADGRTLILTTHYMEEAEVLCDELVILSHGKTLLQGTPQQLITDAGVSDLDTLFLSLTGETLVKTQEVIE
;
A
#
# COMPACT_ATOMS: atom_id res chain seq x y z
N MET A 1 -13.77 -8.62 19.27
CA MET A 1 -14.05 -7.48 18.38
C MET A 1 -12.69 -6.97 17.99
N SER A 2 -12.41 -6.90 16.72
CA SER A 2 -11.19 -6.30 16.16
C SER A 2 -11.16 -4.81 16.52
N GLU A 3 -9.98 -4.27 16.70
CA GLU A 3 -9.75 -2.88 17.07
C GLU A 3 -9.62 -2.03 15.80
N VAL A 4 -10.45 -1.00 15.62
CA VAL A 4 -10.34 -0.06 14.51
C VAL A 4 -9.12 0.83 14.74
N ILE A 5 -8.18 0.82 13.81
CA ILE A 5 -6.95 1.64 13.87
C ILE A 5 -7.09 2.95 13.10
N LEU A 6 -7.78 2.96 11.95
CA LEU A 6 -8.13 4.16 11.21
C LEU A 6 -9.62 4.18 10.88
N SER A 7 -10.26 5.33 11.04
CA SER A 7 -11.62 5.58 10.56
C SER A 7 -11.67 6.81 9.67
N VAL A 8 -12.43 6.72 8.60
CA VAL A 8 -12.59 7.75 7.57
C VAL A 8 -14.07 8.10 7.48
N THR A 9 -14.40 9.40 7.58
CA THR A 9 -15.78 9.88 7.57
C THR A 9 -15.93 11.06 6.63
N ASP A 10 -16.85 10.93 5.65
CA ASP A 10 -17.20 11.96 4.61
C ASP A 10 -15.95 12.62 4.01
N LEU A 11 -14.91 11.80 3.71
CA LEU A 11 -13.61 12.29 3.29
C LEU A 11 -13.70 12.89 1.88
N LYS A 12 -13.32 14.17 1.74
CA LYS A 12 -13.30 14.88 0.45
C LYS A 12 -12.00 15.65 0.26
N LYS A 13 -11.55 15.69 -0.98
CA LYS A 13 -10.41 16.49 -1.40
C LYS A 13 -10.65 17.16 -2.73
N SER A 14 -10.55 18.48 -2.75
CA SER A 14 -10.58 19.28 -3.97
C SER A 14 -9.23 19.97 -4.18
N TYR A 15 -8.78 19.96 -5.42
CA TYR A 15 -7.64 20.75 -5.89
C TYR A 15 -8.18 21.72 -6.94
N ASP A 16 -8.19 22.99 -6.65
CA ASP A 16 -8.83 24.02 -7.48
C ASP A 16 -10.26 23.60 -7.91
N ASP A 17 -10.46 23.34 -9.19
CA ASP A 17 -11.77 22.94 -9.76
C ASP A 17 -11.94 21.39 -9.86
N VAL A 18 -10.98 20.61 -9.39
CA VAL A 18 -11.01 19.13 -9.48
C VAL A 18 -11.35 18.52 -8.13
N LEU A 19 -12.49 17.84 -8.05
CA LEU A 19 -12.86 17.03 -6.88
C LEU A 19 -12.23 15.64 -7.03
N ALA A 20 -11.09 15.45 -6.38
CA ALA A 20 -10.31 14.22 -6.48
C ALA A 20 -10.86 13.09 -5.60
N VAL A 21 -11.47 13.44 -4.46
CA VAL A 21 -12.13 12.50 -3.52
C VAL A 21 -13.45 13.12 -3.08
N ASP A 22 -14.54 12.35 -3.12
CA ASP A 22 -15.90 12.84 -2.93
C ASP A 22 -16.72 11.94 -2.00
N GLY A 23 -16.49 12.08 -0.70
CA GLY A 23 -17.27 11.46 0.37
C GLY A 23 -16.98 9.98 0.55
N LEU A 24 -15.75 9.64 0.96
CA LEU A 24 -15.41 8.28 1.33
C LEU A 24 -15.68 8.04 2.81
N ASP A 25 -16.26 6.89 3.11
CA ASP A 25 -16.52 6.38 4.45
C ASP A 25 -16.05 4.93 4.54
N PHE A 26 -15.09 4.61 5.43
CA PHE A 26 -14.62 3.26 5.72
C PHE A 26 -13.83 3.21 7.01
N GLU A 27 -13.66 2.01 7.55
CA GLU A 27 -12.83 1.73 8.72
C GLU A 27 -11.76 0.70 8.34
N ILE A 28 -10.61 0.78 9.02
CA ILE A 28 -9.49 -0.16 8.87
C ILE A 28 -9.22 -0.78 10.23
N GLU A 29 -9.22 -2.10 10.27
CA GLU A 29 -8.98 -2.86 11.49
C GLU A 29 -7.46 -3.07 11.69
N LYS A 30 -7.04 -3.16 12.95
CA LYS A 30 -5.66 -3.45 13.30
C LYS A 30 -5.25 -4.85 12.85
N GLY A 31 -4.14 -4.96 12.16
CA GLY A 31 -3.57 -6.22 11.71
C GLY A 31 -4.13 -6.72 10.38
N GLU A 32 -5.04 -5.97 9.74
CA GLU A 32 -5.52 -6.34 8.40
C GLU A 32 -4.69 -5.72 7.27
N CYS A 33 -4.85 -6.28 6.10
CA CYS A 33 -4.41 -5.70 4.84
C CYS A 33 -5.61 -5.09 4.12
N PHE A 34 -5.67 -3.76 4.07
CA PHE A 34 -6.75 -3.00 3.46
C PHE A 34 -6.35 -2.49 2.07
N GLY A 35 -7.22 -2.70 1.07
CA GLY A 35 -6.97 -2.34 -0.32
C GLY A 35 -7.76 -1.12 -0.79
N LEU A 36 -7.08 -0.15 -1.43
CA LEU A 36 -7.71 0.91 -2.21
C LEU A 36 -7.49 0.61 -3.70
N LEU A 37 -8.55 0.16 -4.38
CA LEU A 37 -8.51 -0.29 -5.76
C LEU A 37 -9.17 0.72 -6.70
N GLY A 38 -8.76 0.70 -7.95
CA GLY A 38 -9.39 1.50 -9.00
C GLY A 38 -8.41 1.93 -10.10
N PRO A 39 -8.92 2.52 -11.17
CA PRO A 39 -8.09 2.98 -12.29
C PRO A 39 -7.24 4.19 -11.90
N ASN A 40 -6.35 4.59 -12.80
CA ASN A 40 -5.61 5.85 -12.65
C ASN A 40 -6.58 7.03 -12.62
N GLY A 41 -6.36 7.95 -11.67
CA GLY A 41 -7.27 9.09 -11.45
C GLY A 41 -8.52 8.77 -10.63
N ALA A 42 -8.68 7.55 -10.09
CA ALA A 42 -9.81 7.22 -9.22
C ALA A 42 -9.79 7.88 -7.83
N GLY A 43 -8.67 8.52 -7.45
CA GLY A 43 -8.51 9.15 -6.13
C GLY A 43 -7.68 8.34 -5.14
N LYS A 44 -7.11 7.17 -5.53
CA LYS A 44 -6.34 6.27 -4.65
C LYS A 44 -5.19 6.98 -3.93
N SER A 45 -4.23 7.54 -4.67
CA SER A 45 -3.04 8.18 -4.08
C SER A 45 -3.41 9.45 -3.28
N THR A 46 -4.46 10.18 -3.69
CA THR A 46 -4.98 11.31 -2.91
C THR A 46 -5.57 10.84 -1.58
N THR A 47 -6.36 9.74 -1.60
CA THR A 47 -6.90 9.14 -0.38
C THR A 47 -5.76 8.65 0.52
N LEU A 48 -4.78 7.93 -0.06
CA LEU A 48 -3.62 7.44 0.67
C LEU A 48 -2.85 8.58 1.35
N ALA A 49 -2.57 9.69 0.64
CA ALA A 49 -1.88 10.85 1.19
C ALA A 49 -2.61 11.49 2.39
N MET A 50 -3.95 11.48 2.38
CA MET A 50 -4.74 11.92 3.53
C MET A 50 -4.67 10.93 4.70
N LEU A 51 -4.67 9.62 4.44
CA LEU A 51 -4.49 8.58 5.47
C LEU A 51 -3.08 8.63 6.09
N GLU A 52 -2.07 8.96 5.30
CA GLU A 52 -0.68 9.16 5.73
C GLU A 52 -0.48 10.44 6.56
N GLY A 53 -1.48 11.33 6.61
CA GLY A 53 -1.37 12.65 7.24
C GLY A 53 -0.43 13.59 6.50
N MET A 54 -0.19 13.35 5.21
CA MET A 54 0.63 14.21 4.34
C MET A 54 -0.20 15.28 3.64
N GLU A 55 -1.51 15.08 3.55
CA GLU A 55 -2.44 15.97 2.89
C GLU A 55 -3.68 16.15 3.77
N ASP A 56 -4.09 17.39 4.00
CA ASP A 56 -5.30 17.70 4.75
C ASP A 56 -6.54 17.51 3.87
N PRO A 57 -7.62 16.87 4.35
CA PRO A 57 -8.87 16.82 3.63
C PRO A 57 -9.50 18.21 3.49
N THR A 58 -10.22 18.44 2.39
CA THR A 58 -11.03 19.67 2.23
C THR A 58 -12.28 19.60 3.11
N GLN A 59 -12.83 18.40 3.31
CA GLN A 59 -13.95 18.10 4.18
C GLN A 59 -13.85 16.68 4.70
N GLY A 60 -14.54 16.40 5.80
CA GLY A 60 -14.50 15.09 6.47
C GLY A 60 -13.30 14.93 7.39
N SER A 61 -12.99 13.73 7.79
CA SER A 61 -11.88 13.48 8.73
C SER A 61 -11.30 12.07 8.59
N VAL A 62 -10.00 11.99 8.91
CA VAL A 62 -9.30 10.74 9.20
C VAL A 62 -9.01 10.72 10.70
N ARG A 63 -9.28 9.60 11.36
CA ARG A 63 -9.05 9.41 12.79
C ARG A 63 -8.17 8.19 13.02
N TYR A 64 -7.29 8.31 14.00
CA TYR A 64 -6.41 7.24 14.46
C TYR A 64 -6.82 6.86 15.88
N TYR A 65 -7.27 5.59 16.10
CA TYR A 65 -7.87 5.13 17.35
C TYR A 65 -8.95 6.08 17.88
N ASP A 66 -9.94 6.42 17.04
CA ASP A 66 -11.04 7.33 17.32
C ASP A 66 -10.65 8.77 17.71
N ALA A 67 -9.37 9.13 17.62
CA ALA A 67 -8.85 10.49 17.85
C ALA A 67 -8.36 11.12 16.54
N PRO A 68 -8.28 12.46 16.47
CA PRO A 68 -7.58 13.13 15.34
C PRO A 68 -6.16 12.62 15.21
N LEU A 69 -5.61 12.64 13.98
CA LEU A 69 -4.21 12.26 13.76
C LEU A 69 -3.29 13.06 14.68
N PRO A 70 -2.44 12.42 15.51
CA PRO A 70 -1.54 13.12 16.40
C PRO A 70 -0.42 13.84 15.62
N ALA A 71 0.19 14.86 16.22
CA ALA A 71 1.25 15.63 15.57
C ALA A 71 2.49 14.78 15.20
N ASP A 72 2.71 13.67 15.89
CA ASP A 72 3.78 12.71 15.65
C ASP A 72 3.35 11.51 14.80
N TYR A 73 2.16 11.54 14.17
CA TYR A 73 1.59 10.43 13.42
C TYR A 73 2.53 9.85 12.37
N GLN A 74 3.23 10.71 11.62
CA GLN A 74 4.17 10.28 10.59
C GLN A 74 5.37 9.47 11.14
N SER A 75 5.69 9.62 12.42
CA SER A 75 6.72 8.77 13.06
C SER A 75 6.21 7.39 13.48
N ARG A 76 4.90 7.16 13.40
CA ARG A 76 4.23 5.90 13.75
C ARG A 76 3.89 5.04 12.55
N VAL A 77 4.02 5.59 11.35
CA VAL A 77 3.63 4.93 10.10
C VAL A 77 4.82 4.77 9.17
N GLY A 78 4.88 3.64 8.47
CA GLY A 78 5.84 3.39 7.41
C GLY A 78 5.22 3.71 6.05
N ILE A 79 5.95 4.41 5.19
CA ILE A 79 5.42 4.81 3.88
C ILE A 79 6.39 4.34 2.79
N GLN A 80 5.88 3.53 1.87
CA GLN A 80 6.56 3.19 0.64
C GLN A 80 5.90 3.93 -0.52
N PHE A 81 6.50 5.01 -0.98
CA PHE A 81 6.01 5.78 -2.12
C PHE A 81 6.23 5.02 -3.44
N GLN A 82 5.34 5.27 -4.40
CA GLN A 82 5.45 4.74 -5.77
C GLN A 82 6.79 5.09 -6.43
N ALA A 83 7.29 6.31 -6.24
CA ALA A 83 8.55 6.80 -6.77
C ALA A 83 9.47 7.30 -5.65
N THR A 84 10.34 6.43 -5.15
CA THR A 84 11.38 6.81 -4.18
C THR A 84 12.75 6.74 -4.83
N ALA A 85 13.51 7.82 -4.81
CA ALA A 85 14.90 7.81 -5.22
C ALA A 85 15.78 7.26 -4.08
N LEU A 86 16.43 6.11 -4.32
CA LEU A 86 17.51 5.67 -3.44
C LEU A 86 18.76 6.53 -3.71
N GLN A 87 19.56 6.72 -2.67
CA GLN A 87 20.84 7.44 -2.80
C GLN A 87 21.77 6.67 -3.74
N ASP A 88 22.30 7.37 -4.74
CA ASP A 88 23.30 6.81 -5.66
C ASP A 88 24.53 6.34 -4.89
N PHE A 89 25.16 5.27 -5.38
CA PHE A 89 26.39 4.67 -4.85
C PHE A 89 26.29 4.03 -3.46
N LEU A 90 25.14 4.11 -2.77
CA LEU A 90 24.91 3.36 -1.54
C LEU A 90 24.45 1.93 -1.86
N THR A 91 24.88 1.00 -1.02
CA THR A 91 24.38 -0.37 -1.03
C THR A 91 23.08 -0.49 -0.20
N PRO A 92 22.27 -1.55 -0.32
CA PRO A 92 21.20 -1.85 0.61
C PRO A 92 21.63 -1.81 2.08
N PHE A 93 22.81 -2.34 2.39
CA PHE A 93 23.39 -2.27 3.74
C PHE A 93 23.60 -0.83 4.22
N ASP A 94 24.18 0.03 3.36
CA ASP A 94 24.41 1.44 3.69
C ASP A 94 23.10 2.20 3.87
N ASN A 95 22.09 1.94 3.03
CA ASN A 95 20.77 2.53 3.16
C ASN A 95 20.09 2.11 4.47
N LEU A 96 20.08 0.81 4.80
CA LEU A 96 19.54 0.33 6.08
C LEU A 96 20.23 0.99 7.26
N LYS A 97 21.57 1.03 7.25
CA LYS A 97 22.36 1.67 8.31
C LYS A 97 22.04 3.16 8.45
N LEU A 98 21.90 3.88 7.33
CA LEU A 98 21.55 5.29 7.30
C LEU A 98 20.16 5.50 7.90
N PHE A 99 19.16 4.77 7.43
CA PHE A 99 17.77 4.93 7.90
C PHE A 99 17.62 4.52 9.36
N SER A 100 18.25 3.43 9.79
CA SER A 100 18.27 3.04 11.19
C SER A 100 18.86 4.11 12.11
N SER A 101 19.79 4.93 11.62
CA SER A 101 20.39 6.00 12.43
C SER A 101 19.47 7.19 12.72
N PHE A 102 18.30 7.27 12.09
CA PHE A 102 17.31 8.32 12.33
C PHE A 102 16.38 8.02 13.51
N TYR A 103 16.41 6.79 14.03
CA TYR A 103 15.50 6.31 15.07
C TYR A 103 16.25 5.79 16.28
N ASP A 104 15.70 6.00 17.48
CA ASP A 104 16.33 5.58 18.74
C ASP A 104 16.26 4.06 18.94
N ASP A 105 15.19 3.42 18.49
CA ASP A 105 14.94 1.96 18.65
C ASP A 105 14.51 1.33 17.30
N PRO A 106 15.40 1.25 16.31
CA PRO A 106 15.10 0.63 15.04
C PRO A 106 15.05 -0.90 15.14
N ILE A 107 14.28 -1.54 14.23
CA ILE A 107 14.35 -3.00 14.08
C ILE A 107 15.79 -3.41 13.82
N PRO A 108 16.30 -4.47 14.49
CA PRO A 108 17.65 -4.99 14.26
C PRO A 108 17.90 -5.25 12.77
N MET A 109 19.03 -4.78 12.26
CA MET A 109 19.36 -4.84 10.84
C MET A 109 19.34 -6.28 10.29
N ASP A 110 19.82 -7.25 11.07
CA ASP A 110 19.84 -8.67 10.67
C ASP A 110 18.42 -9.21 10.47
N GLN A 111 17.47 -8.76 11.30
CA GLN A 111 16.04 -9.11 11.14
C GLN A 111 15.47 -8.52 9.84
N LEU A 112 15.75 -7.25 9.53
CA LEU A 112 15.32 -6.62 8.27
C LEU A 112 15.92 -7.33 7.05
N ILE A 113 17.22 -7.67 7.11
CA ILE A 113 17.92 -8.38 6.03
C ILE A 113 17.27 -9.74 5.75
N GLU A 114 16.91 -10.48 6.79
CA GLU A 114 16.27 -11.80 6.67
C GLU A 114 14.83 -11.67 6.18
N GLN A 115 14.00 -10.86 6.83
CA GLN A 115 12.58 -10.68 6.55
C GLN A 115 12.32 -10.20 5.11
N PHE A 116 13.12 -9.24 4.62
CA PHE A 116 13.00 -8.70 3.27
C PHE A 116 13.88 -9.41 2.23
N ARG A 117 14.53 -10.52 2.61
CA ARG A 117 15.34 -11.38 1.72
C ARG A 117 16.41 -10.55 0.97
N LEU A 118 17.13 -9.66 1.69
CA LEU A 118 18.09 -8.72 1.10
C LEU A 118 19.48 -9.31 0.92
N LYS A 119 19.79 -10.44 1.54
CA LYS A 119 21.13 -11.03 1.69
C LYS A 119 21.90 -11.18 0.37
N GLU A 120 21.22 -11.60 -0.71
CA GLU A 120 21.85 -11.87 -2.00
C GLU A 120 22.40 -10.62 -2.70
N PHE A 121 21.85 -9.45 -2.39
CA PHE A 121 22.21 -8.18 -3.02
C PHE A 121 22.59 -7.08 -2.03
N LEU A 122 22.77 -7.44 -0.76
CA LEU A 122 23.00 -6.53 0.37
C LEU A 122 24.14 -5.52 0.13
N HIS A 123 25.20 -5.94 -0.55
CA HIS A 123 26.39 -5.13 -0.86
C HIS A 123 26.49 -4.71 -2.32
N ARG A 124 25.40 -4.84 -3.09
CA ARG A 124 25.34 -4.37 -4.48
C ARG A 124 24.97 -2.89 -4.52
N ASP A 125 25.59 -2.13 -5.43
CA ASP A 125 25.19 -0.74 -5.70
C ASP A 125 23.68 -0.66 -6.00
N SER A 126 22.95 0.22 -5.30
CA SER A 126 21.49 0.34 -5.40
C SER A 126 20.99 0.64 -6.82
N ARG A 127 21.80 1.27 -7.67
CA ARG A 127 21.50 1.52 -9.08
C ARG A 127 21.43 0.25 -9.93
N ARG A 128 22.02 -0.85 -9.45
CA ARG A 128 22.09 -2.14 -10.14
C ARG A 128 21.09 -3.16 -9.61
N LEU A 129 20.18 -2.74 -8.74
CA LEU A 129 19.12 -3.59 -8.26
C LEU A 129 18.06 -3.80 -9.34
N SER A 130 17.51 -5.03 -9.42
CA SER A 130 16.29 -5.24 -10.18
C SER A 130 15.10 -4.50 -9.55
N GLY A 131 14.01 -4.31 -10.28
CA GLY A 131 12.80 -3.69 -9.76
C GLY A 131 12.33 -4.34 -8.46
N GLY A 132 12.22 -5.67 -8.42
CA GLY A 132 11.79 -6.41 -7.23
C GLY A 132 12.79 -6.32 -6.06
N GLN A 133 14.11 -6.34 -6.33
CA GLN A 133 15.13 -6.12 -5.30
C GLN A 133 15.01 -4.72 -4.70
N ARG A 134 14.77 -3.72 -5.55
CA ARG A 134 14.57 -2.34 -5.14
C ARG A 134 13.31 -2.19 -4.28
N GLN A 135 12.18 -2.77 -4.68
CA GLN A 135 10.93 -2.71 -3.91
C GLN A 135 11.06 -3.36 -2.54
N ARG A 136 11.73 -4.53 -2.44
CA ARG A 136 12.01 -5.17 -1.15
C ARG A 136 12.88 -4.30 -0.23
N LEU A 137 13.88 -3.60 -0.79
CA LEU A 137 14.67 -2.64 -0.02
C LEU A 137 13.82 -1.46 0.45
N LEU A 138 13.01 -0.85 -0.42
CA LEU A 138 12.15 0.28 -0.07
C LEU A 138 11.15 -0.10 1.04
N LEU A 139 10.58 -1.29 0.94
CA LEU A 139 9.69 -1.81 1.97
C LEU A 139 10.43 -2.02 3.31
N ALA A 140 11.65 -2.57 3.28
CA ALA A 140 12.48 -2.70 4.47
C ALA A 140 12.79 -1.33 5.12
N LEU A 141 13.07 -0.31 4.31
CA LEU A 141 13.34 1.05 4.80
C LEU A 141 12.10 1.69 5.44
N ALA A 142 10.91 1.44 4.89
CA ALA A 142 9.65 1.91 5.46
C ALA A 142 9.34 1.26 6.82
N LEU A 143 9.92 0.10 7.12
CA LEU A 143 9.69 -0.62 8.38
C LEU A 143 10.80 -0.46 9.42
N VAL A 144 11.88 0.25 9.13
CA VAL A 144 13.04 0.38 10.04
C VAL A 144 12.65 0.77 11.47
N HIS A 145 11.70 1.66 11.64
CA HIS A 145 11.26 2.20 12.94
C HIS A 145 10.10 1.43 13.58
N ASN A 146 9.81 0.22 13.08
CA ASN A 146 8.77 -0.65 13.60
C ASN A 146 7.36 -0.02 13.64
N PRO A 147 6.85 0.53 12.53
CA PRO A 147 5.58 1.23 12.49
C PRO A 147 4.38 0.31 12.75
N GLU A 148 3.27 0.85 13.27
CA GLU A 148 2.00 0.11 13.43
C GLU A 148 1.26 -0.07 12.11
N ILE A 149 1.35 0.93 11.21
CA ILE A 149 0.69 0.95 9.91
C ILE A 149 1.75 1.11 8.83
N VAL A 150 1.61 0.38 7.74
CA VAL A 150 2.48 0.51 6.56
C VAL A 150 1.63 0.82 5.34
N PHE A 151 1.92 1.94 4.71
CA PHE A 151 1.31 2.38 3.47
C PHE A 151 2.15 1.95 2.26
N LEU A 152 1.52 1.36 1.27
CA LEU A 152 2.13 0.81 0.07
C LEU A 152 1.45 1.39 -1.17
N ASP A 153 2.06 2.40 -1.80
CA ASP A 153 1.51 3.01 -3.01
C ASP A 153 1.98 2.26 -4.25
N GLU A 154 1.08 1.45 -4.83
CA GLU A 154 1.29 0.63 -6.02
C GLU A 154 2.61 -0.19 -5.98
N PRO A 155 2.84 -1.01 -4.94
CA PRO A 155 4.15 -1.60 -4.64
C PRO A 155 4.69 -2.53 -5.73
N THR A 156 3.83 -3.09 -6.58
CA THR A 156 4.21 -4.06 -7.61
C THR A 156 4.22 -3.50 -9.03
N THR A 157 3.92 -2.21 -9.19
CA THR A 157 3.88 -1.59 -10.52
C THR A 157 5.23 -1.68 -11.22
N GLY A 158 5.21 -2.17 -12.48
CA GLY A 158 6.41 -2.34 -13.30
C GLY A 158 7.28 -3.55 -12.95
N LEU A 159 6.84 -4.43 -12.04
CA LEU A 159 7.52 -5.68 -11.73
C LEU A 159 7.13 -6.79 -12.71
N ASP A 160 8.10 -7.65 -13.01
CA ASP A 160 7.83 -8.91 -13.69
C ASP A 160 7.01 -9.86 -12.79
N PRO A 161 6.30 -10.89 -13.35
CA PRO A 161 5.41 -11.75 -12.59
C PRO A 161 6.08 -12.49 -11.43
N ARG A 162 7.36 -12.86 -11.56
CA ARG A 162 8.11 -13.54 -10.50
C ARG A 162 8.43 -12.56 -9.36
N SER A 163 8.98 -11.39 -9.69
CA SER A 163 9.30 -10.35 -8.70
C SER A 163 8.05 -9.89 -7.94
N ARG A 164 6.88 -9.85 -8.62
CA ARG A 164 5.60 -9.53 -8.00
C ARG A 164 5.21 -10.57 -6.94
N ARG A 165 5.27 -11.86 -7.28
CA ARG A 165 4.98 -12.95 -6.33
C ARG A 165 5.94 -12.94 -5.13
N ASP A 166 7.24 -12.74 -5.38
CA ASP A 166 8.24 -12.64 -4.33
C ASP A 166 7.94 -11.46 -3.36
N LEU A 167 7.37 -10.35 -3.85
CA LEU A 167 6.96 -9.22 -3.02
C LEU A 167 5.64 -9.52 -2.27
N TRP A 168 4.68 -10.19 -2.90
CA TRP A 168 3.44 -10.63 -2.24
C TRP A 168 3.73 -11.56 -1.06
N ASP A 169 4.69 -12.48 -1.20
CA ASP A 169 5.12 -13.33 -0.08
C ASP A 169 5.62 -12.50 1.10
N VAL A 170 6.45 -11.46 0.83
CA VAL A 170 6.95 -10.55 1.88
C VAL A 170 5.82 -9.78 2.54
N VAL A 171 4.86 -9.25 1.77
CA VAL A 171 3.69 -8.53 2.29
C VAL A 171 2.80 -9.48 3.11
N SER A 172 2.61 -10.72 2.65
CA SER A 172 1.86 -11.74 3.39
C SER A 172 2.53 -12.13 4.71
N ASP A 173 3.87 -12.22 4.73
CA ASP A 173 4.64 -12.46 5.95
C ASP A 173 4.44 -11.30 6.96
N LEU A 174 4.47 -10.03 6.50
CA LEU A 174 4.20 -8.86 7.33
C LEU A 174 2.80 -8.87 7.93
N LYS A 175 1.79 -9.25 7.14
CA LYS A 175 0.41 -9.40 7.58
C LYS A 175 0.30 -10.51 8.65
N ALA A 176 0.94 -11.65 8.43
CA ALA A 176 0.96 -12.77 9.38
C ALA A 176 1.62 -12.39 10.71
N ASP A 177 2.57 -11.45 10.71
CA ASP A 177 3.18 -10.85 11.88
C ASP A 177 2.26 -9.84 12.62
N GLY A 178 1.02 -9.64 12.13
CA GLY A 178 0.00 -8.78 12.74
C GLY A 178 0.14 -7.29 12.41
N ARG A 179 0.86 -6.93 11.36
CA ARG A 179 0.98 -5.53 10.92
C ARG A 179 -0.24 -5.10 10.12
N THR A 180 -0.67 -3.87 10.34
CA THR A 180 -1.70 -3.25 9.51
C THR A 180 -1.08 -2.72 8.24
N LEU A 181 -1.60 -3.16 7.09
CA LEU A 181 -1.11 -2.78 5.77
C LEU A 181 -2.21 -2.07 5.00
N ILE A 182 -1.88 -0.97 4.36
CA ILE A 182 -2.81 -0.24 3.47
C ILE A 182 -2.14 -0.12 2.12
N LEU A 183 -2.71 -0.75 1.11
CA LEU A 183 -2.13 -0.74 -0.22
C LEU A 183 -3.07 -0.12 -1.26
N THR A 184 -2.48 0.62 -2.20
CA THR A 184 -3.15 0.99 -3.42
C THR A 184 -2.73 0.06 -4.53
N THR A 185 -3.66 -0.32 -5.38
CA THR A 185 -3.33 -1.09 -6.58
C THR A 185 -4.37 -0.89 -7.68
N HIS A 186 -3.96 -1.14 -8.89
CA HIS A 186 -4.84 -1.30 -10.05
C HIS A 186 -4.82 -2.76 -10.58
N TYR A 187 -4.12 -3.67 -9.89
CA TYR A 187 -4.09 -5.10 -10.17
C TYR A 187 -5.07 -5.83 -9.25
N MET A 188 -6.15 -6.35 -9.79
CA MET A 188 -7.18 -7.04 -9.01
C MET A 188 -6.66 -8.34 -8.40
N GLU A 189 -5.80 -9.08 -9.12
CA GLU A 189 -5.15 -10.29 -8.60
C GLU A 189 -4.34 -10.01 -7.31
N GLU A 190 -3.66 -8.85 -7.23
CA GLU A 190 -2.93 -8.43 -6.04
C GLU A 190 -3.87 -8.25 -4.84
N ALA A 191 -4.99 -7.58 -5.07
CA ALA A 191 -5.97 -7.35 -4.02
C ALA A 191 -6.65 -8.65 -3.55
N GLU A 192 -6.96 -9.57 -4.47
CA GLU A 192 -7.52 -10.89 -4.13
C GLU A 192 -6.57 -11.72 -3.26
N VAL A 193 -5.25 -11.61 -3.50
CA VAL A 193 -4.24 -12.39 -2.77
C VAL A 193 -3.92 -11.76 -1.40
N LEU A 194 -3.84 -10.44 -1.31
CA LEU A 194 -3.28 -9.76 -0.15
C LEU A 194 -4.34 -9.17 0.80
N CYS A 195 -5.44 -8.62 0.27
CA CYS A 195 -6.37 -7.84 1.06
C CYS A 195 -7.38 -8.69 1.83
N ASP A 196 -7.64 -8.32 3.07
CA ASP A 196 -8.75 -8.83 3.87
C ASP A 196 -10.03 -8.07 3.55
N GLU A 197 -9.92 -6.75 3.42
CA GLU A 197 -10.99 -5.86 3.02
C GLU A 197 -10.48 -4.87 1.97
N LEU A 198 -11.36 -4.38 1.12
CA LEU A 198 -11.02 -3.42 0.10
C LEU A 198 -12.18 -2.47 -0.23
N VAL A 199 -11.79 -1.32 -0.76
CA VAL A 199 -12.70 -0.36 -1.38
C VAL A 199 -12.31 -0.20 -2.86
N ILE A 200 -13.29 -0.36 -3.74
CA ILE A 200 -13.13 -0.07 -5.17
C ILE A 200 -13.57 1.38 -5.41
N LEU A 201 -12.64 2.18 -5.89
CA LEU A 201 -12.84 3.60 -6.16
C LEU A 201 -13.01 3.86 -7.66
N SER A 202 -13.90 4.80 -8.00
CA SER A 202 -13.99 5.39 -9.33
C SER A 202 -14.44 6.86 -9.22
N HIS A 203 -13.74 7.74 -9.93
CA HIS A 203 -14.03 9.19 -9.93
C HIS A 203 -14.17 9.78 -8.52
N GLY A 204 -13.30 9.39 -7.60
CA GLY A 204 -13.26 9.88 -6.22
C GLY A 204 -14.32 9.28 -5.29
N LYS A 205 -15.13 8.32 -5.72
CA LYS A 205 -16.22 7.71 -4.95
C LYS A 205 -16.01 6.22 -4.73
N THR A 206 -16.55 5.71 -3.64
CA THR A 206 -16.68 4.28 -3.40
C THR A 206 -17.71 3.68 -4.34
N LEU A 207 -17.31 2.69 -5.15
CA LEU A 207 -18.23 1.85 -5.92
C LEU A 207 -18.69 0.66 -5.10
N LEU A 208 -17.75 -0.06 -4.49
CA LEU A 208 -18.00 -1.22 -3.64
C LEU A 208 -17.01 -1.24 -2.48
N GLN A 209 -17.41 -1.88 -1.38
CA GLN A 209 -16.58 -2.15 -0.22
C GLN A 209 -16.92 -3.54 0.33
N GLY A 210 -15.91 -4.29 0.77
CA GLY A 210 -16.06 -5.59 1.40
C GLY A 210 -14.83 -6.47 1.22
N THR A 211 -14.92 -7.73 1.67
CA THR A 211 -13.86 -8.70 1.42
C THR A 211 -13.85 -9.10 -0.06
N PRO A 212 -12.68 -9.38 -0.67
CA PRO A 212 -12.60 -9.83 -2.08
C PRO A 212 -13.57 -10.96 -2.39
N GLN A 213 -13.64 -11.98 -1.53
CA GLN A 213 -14.47 -13.16 -1.73
C GLN A 213 -15.97 -12.85 -1.65
N GLN A 214 -16.40 -11.95 -0.75
CA GLN A 214 -17.80 -11.52 -0.69
C GLN A 214 -18.22 -10.78 -1.95
N LEU A 215 -17.41 -9.82 -2.40
CA LEU A 215 -17.70 -9.01 -3.57
C LEU A 215 -17.83 -9.87 -4.83
N ILE A 216 -16.94 -10.84 -5.03
CA ILE A 216 -16.98 -11.80 -6.13
C ILE A 216 -18.26 -12.65 -6.05
N THR A 217 -18.58 -13.17 -4.86
CA THR A 217 -19.73 -14.06 -4.63
C THR A 217 -21.06 -13.33 -4.84
N ASP A 218 -21.21 -12.13 -4.27
CA ASP A 218 -22.43 -11.33 -4.33
C ASP A 218 -22.74 -10.86 -5.76
N ALA A 219 -21.69 -10.59 -6.54
CA ALA A 219 -21.82 -10.24 -7.95
C ALA A 219 -22.00 -11.46 -8.88
N GLY A 220 -21.76 -12.68 -8.42
CA GLY A 220 -21.86 -13.90 -9.21
C GLY A 220 -20.83 -13.99 -10.35
N VAL A 221 -19.63 -13.42 -10.14
CA VAL A 221 -18.54 -13.39 -11.13
C VAL A 221 -17.39 -14.30 -10.70
N SER A 222 -16.39 -14.50 -11.59
CA SER A 222 -15.26 -15.40 -11.34
C SER A 222 -14.13 -14.76 -10.52
N ASP A 223 -13.94 -13.44 -10.63
CA ASP A 223 -12.81 -12.70 -10.09
C ASP A 223 -13.11 -11.20 -9.99
N LEU A 224 -12.26 -10.45 -9.29
CA LEU A 224 -12.40 -9.00 -9.15
C LEU A 224 -12.20 -8.24 -10.48
N ASP A 225 -11.41 -8.75 -11.42
CA ASP A 225 -11.25 -8.14 -12.74
C ASP A 225 -12.60 -8.14 -13.49
N THR A 226 -13.30 -9.26 -13.49
CA THR A 226 -14.63 -9.40 -14.10
C THR A 226 -15.65 -8.50 -13.40
N LEU A 227 -15.60 -8.41 -12.06
CA LEU A 227 -16.44 -7.53 -11.28
C LEU A 227 -16.22 -6.08 -11.69
N PHE A 228 -14.98 -5.62 -11.68
CA PHE A 228 -14.63 -4.25 -12.01
C PHE A 228 -15.07 -3.85 -13.43
N LEU A 229 -14.83 -4.72 -14.42
CA LEU A 229 -15.29 -4.57 -15.79
C LEU A 229 -16.81 -4.37 -15.88
N SER A 230 -17.56 -5.16 -15.10
CA SER A 230 -19.02 -5.09 -15.10
C SER A 230 -19.54 -3.76 -14.54
N LEU A 231 -18.81 -3.14 -13.61
CA LEU A 231 -19.20 -1.90 -12.96
C LEU A 231 -18.83 -0.65 -13.74
N THR A 232 -17.68 -0.66 -14.41
CA THR A 232 -17.10 0.56 -15.02
C THR A 232 -17.14 0.55 -16.54
N GLY A 233 -17.27 -0.62 -17.16
CA GLY A 233 -17.09 -0.79 -18.60
C GLY A 233 -15.64 -0.61 -19.06
N GLU A 234 -14.71 -0.39 -18.14
CA GLU A 234 -13.28 -0.16 -18.42
C GLU A 234 -12.46 -1.42 -18.10
N THR A 235 -11.61 -1.85 -19.05
CA THR A 235 -10.65 -2.93 -18.80
C THR A 235 -9.45 -2.36 -18.08
N LEU A 236 -9.23 -2.76 -16.83
CA LEU A 236 -7.92 -2.57 -16.20
C LEU A 236 -6.91 -3.45 -16.93
N VAL A 237 -5.68 -2.96 -17.07
CA VAL A 237 -4.64 -3.56 -17.90
C VAL A 237 -4.46 -5.03 -17.55
N LYS A 238 -4.93 -5.94 -18.42
CA LYS A 238 -4.50 -7.34 -18.36
C LYS A 238 -3.01 -7.36 -18.64
N THR A 239 -2.25 -7.98 -17.76
CA THR A 239 -0.84 -8.28 -18.03
C THR A 239 -0.80 -9.10 -19.32
N GLN A 240 -0.41 -8.48 -20.44
CA GLN A 240 -0.14 -9.26 -21.65
C GLN A 240 1.02 -10.19 -21.31
N GLU A 241 0.74 -11.48 -21.28
CA GLU A 241 1.76 -12.49 -21.43
C GLU A 241 2.46 -12.21 -22.77
N VAL A 242 3.65 -11.65 -22.69
CA VAL A 242 4.56 -11.60 -23.84
C VAL A 242 5.03 -13.04 -24.02
N ILE A 243 4.33 -13.75 -24.89
CA ILE A 243 4.84 -14.98 -25.49
C ILE A 243 5.73 -14.51 -26.65
N GLU A 244 7.03 -14.46 -26.42
CA GLU A 244 8.08 -14.65 -27.43
C GLU A 244 9.31 -15.30 -26.77
#